data_9503e89f760dfc94497def8e93fdc6d7
#
_entry.id   9503e89f760dfc94497def8e93fdc6d7
#
_cell.length_a   1.000
_cell.length_b   1.000
_cell.length_c   1.000
_cell.angle_alpha   90.00
_cell.angle_beta   90.00
_cell.angle_gamma   90.00
#
_symmetry.space_group_name_H-M   'P 1'
#
loop_
_entity.id
_entity.type
_entity.pdbx_description
1 polymer ?
#
loop_
_entity_poly.entity_id
_entity_poly.type
_entity_poly.pdbx_seq_one_letter_code
_entity_poly.pdbx_strand_id
1 'polypeptide(L)'
;MGGRSRWWPPIRLEIDVGRGILDGVRVGIAHHFGWAVAVTASDDHEVVGRRRIELIEPGMPTAPIHHEGKPLDDAATAALVAEVRVSARRATAASLEEIATEAPEPIVSMSLRGWPLDFPDDIAVQRRAPYESHADSIMYRQVLADLGRARGWDVHLYDAKEVESQATRILGERADVVLRGPRATLGPPWAKDHRMALAATVVAG
;
A
#
# COMPACT_ATOMS: atom_id res chain seq x y z
N MET A 1 -6.83 21.23 25.29
CA MET A 1 -5.87 21.74 24.30
C MET A 1 -5.53 20.61 23.38
N GLY A 2 -6.16 20.56 22.19
CA GLY A 2 -6.03 19.47 21.24
C GLY A 2 -4.86 19.72 20.30
N GLY A 3 -3.80 18.96 20.44
CA GLY A 3 -2.68 18.95 19.48
C GLY A 3 -3.12 18.37 18.16
N ARG A 4 -3.29 19.22 17.15
CA ARG A 4 -3.46 18.78 15.75
C ARG A 4 -2.15 18.16 15.30
N SER A 5 -2.19 16.89 14.90
CA SER A 5 -1.04 16.21 14.29
C SER A 5 -0.64 16.93 13.00
N ARG A 6 0.56 17.53 13.00
CA ARG A 6 1.13 18.33 11.89
C ARG A 6 1.63 17.51 10.70
N TRP A 7 1.12 16.30 10.51
CA TRP A 7 1.78 15.32 9.63
C TRP A 7 1.16 15.17 8.23
N TRP A 8 0.09 15.90 7.91
CA TRP A 8 -0.57 15.76 6.61
C TRP A 8 -1.09 17.09 6.08
N PRO A 9 -0.49 17.68 5.06
CA PRO A 9 -1.14 18.76 4.31
C PRO A 9 -2.30 18.16 3.50
N PRO A 10 -3.41 18.89 3.30
CA PRO A 10 -4.48 18.43 2.42
C PRO A 10 -3.91 18.27 1.00
N ILE A 11 -4.00 17.04 0.48
CA ILE A 11 -3.67 16.75 -0.92
C ILE A 11 -4.64 17.58 -1.76
N ARG A 12 -4.13 18.60 -2.43
CA ARG A 12 -4.87 19.29 -3.48
C ARG A 12 -4.83 18.36 -4.70
N LEU A 13 -5.93 17.66 -4.95
CA LEU A 13 -6.16 16.96 -6.19
C LEU A 13 -6.18 17.99 -7.32
N GLU A 14 -5.10 18.10 -8.08
CA GLU A 14 -5.17 18.64 -9.43
C GLU A 14 -5.91 17.60 -10.27
N ILE A 15 -7.18 17.85 -10.53
CA ILE A 15 -7.98 17.07 -11.45
C ILE A 15 -7.45 17.40 -12.85
N ASP A 16 -6.62 16.52 -13.40
CA ASP A 16 -6.29 16.56 -14.82
C ASP A 16 -7.53 16.10 -15.61
N VAL A 17 -8.28 17.06 -16.13
CA VAL A 17 -9.55 16.88 -16.87
C VAL A 17 -9.26 16.38 -18.31
N GLY A 18 -8.31 15.50 -18.51
CA GLY A 18 -7.87 15.07 -19.84
C GLY A 18 -7.68 13.57 -20.06
N ARG A 19 -7.65 12.74 -19.02
CA ARG A 19 -7.62 11.28 -19.20
C ARG A 19 -9.04 10.74 -19.23
N GLY A 20 -9.46 10.22 -20.37
CA GLY A 20 -10.67 9.41 -20.48
C GLY A 20 -10.63 8.33 -19.40
N ILE A 21 -11.78 8.07 -18.77
CA ILE A 21 -11.97 6.99 -17.81
C ILE A 21 -11.47 5.72 -18.50
N LEU A 22 -10.30 5.22 -18.10
CA LEU A 22 -9.83 3.91 -18.53
C LEU A 22 -10.65 2.91 -17.73
N ASP A 23 -11.58 2.24 -18.39
CA ASP A 23 -12.25 1.07 -17.81
C ASP A 23 -11.17 0.07 -17.40
N GLY A 24 -11.20 -0.37 -16.16
CA GLY A 24 -10.21 -1.29 -15.63
C GLY A 24 -10.39 -1.50 -14.13
N VAL A 25 -9.60 -2.40 -13.57
CA VAL A 25 -9.67 -2.72 -12.15
C VAL A 25 -8.64 -1.91 -11.35
N ARG A 26 -8.93 -1.69 -10.08
CA ARG A 26 -8.07 -1.00 -9.10
C ARG A 26 -7.58 -1.99 -8.06
N VAL A 27 -6.33 -1.86 -7.63
CA VAL A 27 -5.79 -2.68 -6.55
C VAL A 27 -5.52 -1.84 -5.31
N GLY A 28 -6.08 -2.25 -4.17
CA GLY A 28 -5.77 -1.67 -2.86
C GLY A 28 -4.84 -2.58 -2.09
N ILE A 29 -3.85 -2.00 -1.40
CA ILE A 29 -2.81 -2.73 -0.67
C ILE A 29 -2.80 -2.34 0.80
N ALA A 30 -3.04 -3.31 1.69
CA ALA A 30 -2.81 -3.19 3.13
C ALA A 30 -1.52 -3.96 3.49
N HIS A 31 -0.39 -3.24 3.62
CA HIS A 31 0.92 -3.84 3.79
C HIS A 31 1.30 -4.01 5.27
N HIS A 32 2.14 -5.01 5.51
CA HIS A 32 2.88 -5.33 6.72
C HIS A 32 4.38 -5.44 6.43
N PHE A 33 5.19 -5.81 7.42
CA PHE A 33 6.59 -6.11 7.16
C PHE A 33 6.72 -7.41 6.37
N GLY A 34 7.24 -7.30 5.15
CA GLY A 34 7.52 -8.43 4.26
C GLY A 34 6.32 -9.07 3.55
N TRP A 35 5.07 -8.62 3.81
CA TRP A 35 3.88 -9.12 3.12
C TRP A 35 2.76 -8.08 3.07
N ALA A 36 1.72 -8.33 2.28
CA ALA A 36 0.54 -7.48 2.23
C ALA A 36 -0.73 -8.28 1.90
N VAL A 37 -1.88 -7.67 2.19
CA VAL A 37 -3.16 -8.04 1.59
C VAL A 37 -3.40 -7.15 0.39
N ALA A 38 -3.65 -7.75 -0.77
CA ALA A 38 -4.10 -7.09 -1.98
C ALA A 38 -5.58 -7.42 -2.22
N VAL A 39 -6.36 -6.40 -2.54
CA VAL A 39 -7.75 -6.54 -3.00
C VAL A 39 -7.88 -5.82 -4.33
N THR A 40 -8.35 -6.54 -5.36
CA THR A 40 -8.64 -5.99 -6.68
C THR A 40 -10.14 -5.80 -6.81
N ALA A 41 -10.55 -4.62 -7.24
CA ALA A 41 -11.97 -4.25 -7.38
C ALA A 41 -12.25 -3.62 -8.74
N SER A 42 -13.45 -3.87 -9.28
CA SER A 42 -13.99 -3.19 -10.46
C SER A 42 -14.34 -1.73 -10.17
N ASP A 43 -14.74 -1.00 -11.21
CA ASP A 43 -15.24 0.38 -11.09
C ASP A 43 -16.51 0.48 -10.24
N ASP A 44 -17.34 -0.56 -10.23
CA ASP A 44 -18.53 -0.66 -9.36
C ASP A 44 -18.20 -1.07 -7.91
N HIS A 45 -16.92 -1.19 -7.61
CA HIS A 45 -16.37 -1.62 -6.32
C HIS A 45 -16.67 -3.08 -5.95
N GLU A 46 -16.94 -3.93 -6.94
CA GLU A 46 -17.05 -5.37 -6.72
C GLU A 46 -15.65 -5.98 -6.59
N VAL A 47 -15.46 -6.86 -5.61
CA VAL A 47 -14.19 -7.55 -5.40
C VAL A 47 -14.03 -8.64 -6.46
N VAL A 48 -13.09 -8.45 -7.38
CA VAL A 48 -12.75 -9.41 -8.44
C VAL A 48 -11.54 -10.26 -8.09
N GLY A 49 -10.75 -9.86 -7.07
CA GLY A 49 -9.62 -10.62 -6.58
C GLY A 49 -9.22 -10.22 -5.17
N ARG A 50 -8.72 -11.19 -4.40
CA ARG A 50 -8.07 -10.94 -3.10
C ARG A 50 -7.01 -11.97 -2.85
N ARG A 51 -5.88 -11.52 -2.31
CA ARG A 51 -4.80 -12.44 -1.95
C ARG A 51 -3.86 -11.83 -0.92
N ARG A 52 -3.13 -12.70 -0.21
CA ARG A 52 -1.90 -12.35 0.45
C ARG A 52 -0.78 -12.33 -0.60
N ILE A 53 0.05 -11.32 -0.57
CA ILE A 53 1.24 -11.20 -1.42
C ILE A 53 2.49 -11.11 -0.56
N GLU A 54 3.59 -11.69 -1.06
CA GLU A 54 4.89 -11.57 -0.41
C GLU A 54 5.63 -10.35 -0.98
N LEU A 55 6.19 -9.55 -0.08
CA LEU A 55 6.94 -8.33 -0.41
C LEU A 55 8.45 -8.52 -0.24
N ILE A 56 8.90 -9.70 0.16
CA ILE A 56 10.30 -10.04 0.37
C ILE A 56 10.49 -11.54 0.15
N GLU A 57 11.69 -11.95 -0.27
CA GLU A 57 12.02 -13.36 -0.47
C GLU A 57 12.15 -14.09 0.88
N PRO A 58 11.82 -15.39 0.95
CA PRO A 58 11.95 -16.18 2.16
C PRO A 58 13.35 -16.13 2.75
N GLY A 59 13.44 -16.00 4.07
CA GLY A 59 14.71 -15.99 4.80
C GLY A 59 15.39 -14.62 4.90
N MET A 60 14.90 -13.61 4.18
CA MET A 60 15.41 -12.25 4.30
C MET A 60 14.85 -11.52 5.53
N PRO A 61 15.65 -10.62 6.16
CA PRO A 61 15.17 -9.76 7.24
C PRO A 61 13.99 -8.88 6.81
N THR A 62 12.93 -8.84 7.61
CA THR A 62 11.74 -8.05 7.29
C THR A 62 11.77 -6.62 7.85
N ALA A 63 12.63 -6.34 8.81
CA ALA A 63 12.76 -5.04 9.47
C ALA A 63 14.24 -4.64 9.66
N PRO A 64 14.99 -4.45 8.55
CA PRO A 64 16.43 -4.28 8.57
C PRO A 64 16.91 -3.04 9.34
N ILE A 65 16.09 -2.01 9.50
CA ILE A 65 16.40 -0.82 10.30
C ILE A 65 15.99 -1.02 11.75
N HIS A 66 14.74 -1.46 11.97
CA HIS A 66 14.14 -1.49 13.31
C HIS A 66 14.63 -2.68 14.16
N HIS A 67 14.98 -3.81 13.54
CA HIS A 67 15.40 -5.03 14.26
C HIS A 67 16.84 -5.42 13.96
N GLU A 68 17.11 -5.93 12.78
CA GLU A 68 18.38 -6.59 12.46
C GLU A 68 19.53 -5.60 12.38
N GLY A 69 19.28 -4.35 12.00
CA GLY A 69 20.28 -3.29 11.92
C GLY A 69 20.67 -2.66 13.27
N LYS A 70 19.89 -2.91 14.35
CA LYS A 70 20.17 -2.30 15.67
C LYS A 70 21.61 -2.49 16.17
N PRO A 71 22.20 -3.71 16.11
CA PRO A 71 23.57 -3.93 16.57
C PRO A 71 24.63 -3.49 15.57
N LEU A 72 24.26 -3.10 14.35
CA LEU A 72 25.18 -2.71 13.29
C LEU A 72 25.51 -1.21 13.33
N ASP A 73 26.62 -0.81 12.75
CA ASP A 73 26.88 0.59 12.45
C ASP A 73 26.05 1.11 11.25
N ASP A 74 26.16 2.40 10.93
CA ASP A 74 25.36 3.03 9.88
C ASP A 74 25.71 2.46 8.49
N ALA A 75 26.97 2.16 8.21
CA ALA A 75 27.42 1.64 6.93
C ALA A 75 26.93 0.18 6.72
N ALA A 76 27.08 -0.67 7.74
CA ALA A 76 26.60 -2.04 7.70
C ALA A 76 25.07 -2.11 7.62
N THR A 77 24.34 -1.22 8.33
CA THR A 77 22.90 -1.13 8.22
C THR A 77 22.48 -0.68 6.82
N ALA A 78 23.16 0.31 6.23
CA ALA A 78 22.86 0.76 4.87
C ALA A 78 23.06 -0.37 3.84
N ALA A 79 24.13 -1.17 3.99
CA ALA A 79 24.36 -2.35 3.15
C ALA A 79 23.23 -3.40 3.30
N LEU A 80 22.83 -3.70 4.53
CA LEU A 80 21.72 -4.61 4.81
C LEU A 80 20.40 -4.10 4.20
N VAL A 81 20.09 -2.82 4.35
CA VAL A 81 18.89 -2.21 3.76
C VAL A 81 18.90 -2.28 2.24
N ALA A 82 20.08 -2.06 1.62
CA ALA A 82 20.22 -2.17 0.18
C ALA A 82 19.93 -3.61 -0.32
N GLU A 83 20.47 -4.61 0.36
CA GLU A 83 20.23 -6.03 0.06
C GLU A 83 18.74 -6.39 0.21
N VAL A 84 18.13 -6.00 1.33
CA VAL A 84 16.69 -6.22 1.60
C VAL A 84 15.83 -5.53 0.55
N ARG A 85 16.18 -4.31 0.14
CA ARG A 85 15.45 -3.57 -0.91
C ARG A 85 15.51 -4.27 -2.27
N VAL A 86 16.65 -4.88 -2.63
CA VAL A 86 16.76 -5.68 -3.86
C VAL A 86 15.85 -6.90 -3.80
N SER A 87 15.86 -7.65 -2.70
CA SER A 87 14.96 -8.77 -2.48
C SER A 87 13.50 -8.35 -2.51
N ALA A 88 13.16 -7.25 -1.82
CA ALA A 88 11.79 -6.71 -1.81
C ALA A 88 11.31 -6.33 -3.21
N ARG A 89 12.17 -5.73 -4.05
CA ARG A 89 11.80 -5.42 -5.44
C ARG A 89 11.50 -6.69 -6.24
N ARG A 90 12.28 -7.77 -6.09
CA ARG A 90 12.05 -9.02 -6.82
C ARG A 90 10.74 -9.70 -6.39
N ALA A 91 10.56 -9.90 -5.10
CA ALA A 91 9.36 -10.55 -4.57
C ALA A 91 8.09 -9.76 -4.87
N THR A 92 8.13 -8.44 -4.64
CA THR A 92 7.00 -7.55 -4.95
C THR A 92 6.69 -7.54 -6.45
N ALA A 93 7.71 -7.50 -7.32
CA ALA A 93 7.50 -7.51 -8.76
C ALA A 93 6.79 -8.79 -9.23
N ALA A 94 7.20 -9.96 -8.70
CA ALA A 94 6.55 -11.24 -8.98
C ALA A 94 5.09 -11.25 -8.48
N SER A 95 4.85 -10.80 -7.24
CA SER A 95 3.49 -10.71 -6.67
C SER A 95 2.57 -9.79 -7.46
N LEU A 96 3.07 -8.63 -7.92
CA LEU A 96 2.27 -7.70 -8.74
C LEU A 96 2.01 -8.26 -10.15
N GLU A 97 2.94 -9.03 -10.71
CA GLU A 97 2.73 -9.71 -11.99
C GLU A 97 1.63 -10.77 -11.91
N GLU A 98 1.62 -11.56 -10.82
CA GLU A 98 0.56 -12.53 -10.59
C GLU A 98 -0.82 -11.85 -10.47
N ILE A 99 -0.91 -10.72 -9.73
CA ILE A 99 -2.16 -9.95 -9.62
C ILE A 99 -2.61 -9.47 -11.00
N ALA A 100 -1.68 -8.92 -11.80
CA ALA A 100 -2.00 -8.39 -13.13
C ALA A 100 -2.46 -9.49 -14.09
N THR A 101 -1.85 -10.67 -14.00
CA THR A 101 -2.20 -11.82 -14.85
C THR A 101 -3.58 -12.41 -14.51
N GLU A 102 -3.95 -12.39 -13.21
CA GLU A 102 -5.24 -12.93 -12.75
C GLU A 102 -6.38 -11.92 -12.82
N ALA A 103 -6.09 -10.65 -12.98
CA ALA A 103 -7.10 -9.60 -13.09
C ALA A 103 -7.93 -9.79 -14.37
N PRO A 104 -9.27 -9.68 -14.30
CA PRO A 104 -10.15 -9.87 -15.46
C PRO A 104 -10.00 -8.74 -16.49
N GLU A 105 -9.50 -7.58 -16.07
CA GLU A 105 -9.28 -6.39 -16.87
C GLU A 105 -7.94 -5.76 -16.49
N PRO A 106 -7.36 -4.85 -17.32
CA PRO A 106 -6.12 -4.16 -17.00
C PRO A 106 -6.23 -3.43 -15.66
N ILE A 107 -5.17 -3.50 -14.85
CA ILE A 107 -5.07 -2.70 -13.61
C ILE A 107 -4.70 -1.27 -14.00
N VAL A 108 -5.55 -0.32 -13.62
CA VAL A 108 -5.35 1.11 -13.92
C VAL A 108 -4.74 1.87 -12.75
N SER A 109 -4.98 1.43 -11.51
CA SER A 109 -4.44 2.12 -10.34
C SER A 109 -4.10 1.19 -9.18
N MET A 110 -3.20 1.68 -8.29
CA MET A 110 -2.83 1.03 -7.05
C MET A 110 -2.89 2.01 -5.88
N SER A 111 -3.59 1.64 -4.82
CA SER A 111 -3.73 2.45 -3.60
C SER A 111 -2.89 1.90 -2.47
N LEU A 112 -2.05 2.76 -1.87
CA LEU A 112 -1.09 2.45 -0.81
C LEU A 112 -1.30 3.35 0.41
N ARG A 113 -1.00 2.85 1.59
CA ARG A 113 -0.92 3.71 2.78
C ARG A 113 0.14 4.79 2.56
N GLY A 114 -0.22 6.05 2.81
CA GLY A 114 0.66 7.20 2.65
C GLY A 114 1.85 7.22 3.62
N TRP A 115 2.86 8.02 3.27
CA TRP A 115 4.02 8.35 4.10
C TRP A 115 4.42 9.81 3.88
N PRO A 116 5.17 10.45 4.81
CA PRO A 116 5.65 11.82 4.63
C PRO A 116 6.50 11.95 3.35
N LEU A 117 6.25 12.98 2.53
CA LEU A 117 6.98 13.22 1.30
C LEU A 117 8.45 13.63 1.56
N ASP A 118 8.70 14.22 2.73
CA ASP A 118 10.01 14.66 3.23
C ASP A 118 10.69 13.59 4.08
N PHE A 119 10.29 12.31 3.96
CA PHE A 119 10.93 11.22 4.68
C PHE A 119 12.39 11.09 4.23
N PRO A 120 13.37 11.10 5.17
CA PRO A 120 14.77 11.13 4.82
C PRO A 120 15.24 9.87 4.09
N ASP A 121 16.12 10.03 3.10
CA ASP A 121 16.75 8.90 2.39
C ASP A 121 18.01 8.37 3.12
N ASP A 122 18.62 9.19 3.98
CA ASP A 122 19.82 8.84 4.73
C ASP A 122 19.51 7.80 5.83
N ILE A 123 20.12 6.62 5.74
CA ILE A 123 19.94 5.52 6.69
C ILE A 123 20.36 5.92 8.11
N ALA A 124 21.43 6.72 8.28
CA ALA A 124 21.85 7.19 9.59
C ALA A 124 20.80 8.08 10.25
N VAL A 125 20.00 8.81 9.46
CA VAL A 125 18.88 9.61 9.93
C VAL A 125 17.67 8.71 10.19
N GLN A 126 17.36 7.77 9.29
CA GLN A 126 16.23 6.84 9.43
C GLN A 126 16.33 5.95 10.68
N ARG A 127 17.54 5.65 11.14
CA ARG A 127 17.79 4.85 12.37
C ARG A 127 17.45 5.59 13.68
N ARG A 128 17.14 6.86 13.61
CA ARG A 128 16.88 7.71 14.79
C ARG A 128 15.41 8.04 14.91
N ALA A 129 14.98 8.30 16.17
CA ALA A 129 13.66 8.84 16.40
C ALA A 129 13.49 10.21 15.71
N PRO A 130 12.33 10.50 15.11
CA PRO A 130 11.09 9.70 15.11
C PRO A 130 10.98 8.71 13.93
N TYR A 131 11.98 8.58 13.07
CA TYR A 131 11.90 7.87 11.80
C TYR A 131 12.00 6.35 11.92
N GLU A 132 12.81 5.86 12.85
CA GLU A 132 13.17 4.45 13.02
C GLU A 132 11.94 3.52 13.07
N SER A 133 10.89 3.89 13.77
CA SER A 133 9.67 3.07 13.91
C SER A 133 8.85 2.91 12.61
N HIS A 134 9.15 3.71 11.59
CA HIS A 134 8.41 3.75 10.33
C HIS A 134 9.25 3.40 9.10
N ALA A 135 10.58 3.45 9.22
CA ALA A 135 11.50 3.37 8.10
C ALA A 135 11.32 2.12 7.24
N ASP A 136 11.30 0.94 7.87
CA ASP A 136 11.13 -0.32 7.14
C ASP A 136 9.78 -0.38 6.42
N SER A 137 8.71 0.05 7.08
CA SER A 137 7.39 0.04 6.46
C SER A 137 7.26 1.06 5.31
N ILE A 138 7.98 2.17 5.37
CA ILE A 138 8.05 3.15 4.28
C ILE A 138 8.84 2.57 3.10
N MET A 139 9.94 1.87 3.35
CA MET A 139 10.72 1.19 2.32
C MET A 139 9.84 0.26 1.45
N TYR A 140 9.02 -0.61 2.07
CA TYR A 140 8.11 -1.49 1.31
C TYR A 140 7.08 -0.72 0.49
N ARG A 141 6.53 0.37 1.04
CA ARG A 141 5.57 1.22 0.30
C ARG A 141 6.20 1.93 -0.87
N GLN A 142 7.44 2.42 -0.73
CA GLN A 142 8.20 3.01 -1.81
C GLN A 142 8.46 1.99 -2.93
N VAL A 143 8.86 0.75 -2.57
CA VAL A 143 9.05 -0.34 -3.54
C VAL A 143 7.76 -0.65 -4.30
N LEU A 144 6.63 -0.76 -3.59
CA LEU A 144 5.31 -0.97 -4.21
C LEU A 144 4.96 0.18 -5.17
N ALA A 145 5.13 1.44 -4.72
CA ALA A 145 4.81 2.61 -5.53
C ALA A 145 5.66 2.69 -6.81
N ASP A 146 6.97 2.45 -6.69
CA ASP A 146 7.88 2.46 -7.84
C ASP A 146 7.50 1.39 -8.87
N LEU A 147 7.19 0.18 -8.40
CA LEU A 147 6.81 -0.93 -9.28
C LEU A 147 5.42 -0.75 -9.90
N GLY A 148 4.48 -0.13 -9.19
CA GLY A 148 3.18 0.24 -9.77
C GLY A 148 3.32 1.28 -10.86
N ARG A 149 4.06 2.37 -10.60
CA ARG A 149 4.34 3.40 -11.61
C ARG A 149 5.08 2.85 -12.83
N ALA A 150 6.04 1.94 -12.62
CA ALA A 150 6.76 1.29 -13.72
C ALA A 150 5.85 0.43 -14.62
N ARG A 151 4.69 0.00 -14.12
CA ARG A 151 3.64 -0.69 -14.88
C ARG A 151 2.64 0.25 -15.54
N GLY A 152 2.78 1.56 -15.34
CA GLY A 152 1.84 2.56 -15.83
C GLY A 152 0.57 2.71 -14.98
N TRP A 153 0.56 2.14 -13.75
CA TRP A 153 -0.57 2.29 -12.84
C TRP A 153 -0.52 3.64 -12.12
N ASP A 154 -1.65 4.29 -11.96
CA ASP A 154 -1.75 5.48 -11.11
C ASP A 154 -1.63 5.07 -9.64
N VAL A 155 -0.72 5.71 -8.90
CA VAL A 155 -0.45 5.36 -7.50
C VAL A 155 -1.09 6.39 -6.58
N HIS A 156 -2.11 5.97 -5.83
CA HIS A 156 -2.82 6.78 -4.86
C HIS A 156 -2.36 6.46 -3.43
N LEU A 157 -2.25 7.51 -2.60
CA LEU A 157 -1.86 7.36 -1.21
C LEU A 157 -3.04 7.65 -0.29
N TYR A 158 -3.38 6.71 0.60
CA TYR A 158 -4.47 6.86 1.56
C TYR A 158 -4.00 6.98 3.01
N ASP A 159 -4.79 7.63 3.85
CA ASP A 159 -4.62 7.59 5.31
C ASP A 159 -5.35 6.36 5.88
N ALA A 160 -4.60 5.45 6.51
CA ALA A 160 -5.15 4.22 7.08
C ALA A 160 -6.16 4.46 8.24
N LYS A 161 -6.17 5.65 8.85
CA LYS A 161 -7.14 6.00 9.90
C LYS A 161 -8.46 6.49 9.31
N GLU A 162 -8.42 7.07 8.10
CA GLU A 162 -9.55 7.77 7.48
C GLU A 162 -10.17 7.02 6.30
N VAL A 163 -9.44 6.09 5.68
CA VAL A 163 -9.85 5.48 4.40
C VAL A 163 -11.20 4.76 4.48
N GLU A 164 -11.49 3.99 5.54
CA GLU A 164 -12.79 3.31 5.67
C GLU A 164 -13.92 4.33 5.86
N SER A 165 -13.70 5.42 6.62
CA SER A 165 -14.69 6.48 6.80
C SER A 165 -14.91 7.31 5.54
N GLN A 166 -13.86 7.54 4.74
CA GLN A 166 -13.96 8.22 3.44
C GLN A 166 -14.73 7.36 2.44
N ALA A 167 -14.38 6.07 2.33
CA ALA A 167 -15.12 5.14 1.47
C ALA A 167 -16.60 5.02 1.88
N THR A 168 -16.90 4.97 3.18
CA THR A 168 -18.28 4.94 3.68
C THR A 168 -19.07 6.18 3.22
N ARG A 169 -18.46 7.36 3.25
CA ARG A 169 -19.12 8.60 2.76
C ARG A 169 -19.37 8.58 1.25
N ILE A 170 -18.42 8.06 0.47
CA ILE A 170 -18.54 7.95 -0.99
C ILE A 170 -19.65 6.95 -1.35
N LEU A 171 -19.68 5.80 -0.69
CA LEU A 171 -20.63 4.71 -0.98
C LEU A 171 -22.03 4.95 -0.43
N GLY A 172 -22.19 5.82 0.58
CA GLY A 172 -23.47 6.10 1.22
C GLY A 172 -24.13 4.81 1.76
N GLU A 173 -25.37 4.56 1.36
CA GLU A 173 -26.14 3.38 1.80
C GLU A 173 -25.52 2.05 1.32
N ARG A 174 -24.71 2.04 0.28
CA ARG A 174 -24.01 0.85 -0.22
C ARG A 174 -22.81 0.43 0.64
N ALA A 175 -22.38 1.25 1.60
CA ALA A 175 -21.12 1.04 2.33
C ALA A 175 -21.01 -0.33 3.00
N ASP A 176 -22.06 -0.77 3.70
CA ASP A 176 -22.04 -2.08 4.37
C ASP A 176 -22.00 -3.24 3.38
N VAL A 177 -22.75 -3.13 2.29
CA VAL A 177 -22.78 -4.16 1.23
C VAL A 177 -21.42 -4.26 0.55
N VAL A 178 -20.79 -3.14 0.19
CA VAL A 178 -19.50 -3.13 -0.49
C VAL A 178 -18.37 -3.54 0.45
N LEU A 179 -18.25 -2.92 1.62
CA LEU A 179 -17.08 -3.13 2.48
C LEU A 179 -17.14 -4.42 3.32
N ARG A 180 -18.33 -4.90 3.68
CA ARG A 180 -18.52 -6.06 4.56
C ARG A 180 -19.17 -7.25 3.88
N GLY A 181 -19.99 -7.00 2.85
CA GLY A 181 -20.68 -8.04 2.08
C GLY A 181 -19.78 -9.13 1.54
N PRO A 182 -18.55 -8.85 1.05
CA PRO A 182 -17.64 -9.87 0.52
C PRO A 182 -17.30 -11.00 1.49
N ARG A 183 -17.43 -10.77 2.82
CA ARG A 183 -17.30 -11.86 3.79
C ARG A 183 -18.34 -12.98 3.59
N ALA A 184 -19.55 -12.62 3.25
CA ALA A 184 -20.63 -13.60 3.06
C ALA A 184 -20.50 -14.34 1.72
N THR A 185 -20.08 -13.63 0.66
CA THR A 185 -20.01 -14.18 -0.70
C THR A 185 -18.71 -14.91 -0.98
N LEU A 186 -17.57 -14.38 -0.51
CA LEU A 186 -16.24 -14.92 -0.76
C LEU A 186 -15.72 -15.79 0.39
N GLY A 187 -16.40 -15.80 1.54
CA GLY A 187 -15.97 -16.51 2.74
C GLY A 187 -14.74 -15.89 3.44
N PRO A 188 -14.20 -16.56 4.50
CA PRO A 188 -12.98 -16.12 5.17
C PRO A 188 -11.72 -16.37 4.31
N PRO A 189 -10.64 -15.59 4.53
CA PRO A 189 -10.56 -14.45 5.44
C PRO A 189 -11.15 -13.18 4.81
N TRP A 190 -11.94 -12.42 5.61
CA TRP A 190 -12.34 -11.05 5.29
C TRP A 190 -12.17 -10.21 6.55
N ALA A 191 -10.94 -9.78 6.79
CA ALA A 191 -10.52 -9.06 7.99
C ALA A 191 -10.40 -7.54 7.74
N LYS A 192 -9.90 -6.82 8.72
CA LYS A 192 -9.68 -5.37 8.65
C LYS A 192 -8.83 -4.97 7.43
N ASP A 193 -7.76 -5.70 7.15
CA ASP A 193 -6.86 -5.38 6.04
C ASP A 193 -7.54 -5.48 4.67
N HIS A 194 -8.42 -6.49 4.50
CA HIS A 194 -9.22 -6.62 3.26
C HIS A 194 -10.16 -5.43 3.08
N ARG A 195 -10.86 -5.02 4.15
CA ARG A 195 -11.76 -3.86 4.09
C ARG A 195 -11.01 -2.57 3.84
N MET A 196 -9.87 -2.38 4.50
CA MET A 196 -9.01 -1.21 4.30
C MET A 196 -8.47 -1.15 2.86
N ALA A 197 -8.01 -2.28 2.32
CA ALA A 197 -7.56 -2.38 0.95
C ALA A 197 -8.69 -2.06 -0.05
N LEU A 198 -9.89 -2.64 0.15
CA LEU A 198 -11.05 -2.33 -0.68
C LEU A 198 -11.49 -0.86 -0.54
N ALA A 199 -11.54 -0.33 0.69
CA ALA A 199 -11.87 1.07 0.91
C ALA A 199 -10.88 2.01 0.17
N ALA A 200 -9.62 1.63 0.07
CA ALA A 200 -8.61 2.41 -0.65
C ALA A 200 -8.85 2.44 -2.16
N THR A 201 -9.43 1.39 -2.77
CA THR A 201 -9.84 1.43 -4.19
C THR A 201 -11.04 2.35 -4.42
N VAL A 202 -11.98 2.40 -3.47
CA VAL A 202 -13.15 3.29 -3.52
C VAL A 202 -12.74 4.77 -3.45
N VAL A 203 -11.76 5.10 -2.60
CA VAL A 203 -11.31 6.49 -2.42
C VAL A 203 -10.48 6.99 -3.61
N ALA A 204 -9.89 6.09 -4.39
CA ALA A 204 -9.06 6.39 -5.56
C ALA A 204 -9.85 6.50 -6.88
N GLY A 205 -11.16 6.20 -6.85
CA GLY A 205 -12.07 6.17 -8.01
C GLY A 205 -12.75 7.46 -8.38
#